data_36389630bf4e5967e761f80c66a2b425
#
_entry.id   36389630bf4e5967e761f80c66a2b425
#
_cell.length_a   1.000
_cell.length_b   1.000
_cell.length_c   1.000
_cell.angle_alpha   90.00
_cell.angle_beta   90.00
_cell.angle_gamma   90.00
#
_symmetry.space_group_name_H-M   'P 1'
#
loop_
_entity.id
_entity.type
_entity.pdbx_description
1 polymer ?
#
loop_
_entity_poly.entity_id
_entity_poly.type
_entity_poly.pdbx_seq_one_letter_code
_entity_poly.pdbx_strand_id
1 'polypeptide(L)'
;MYVLLTDQQIVDEKFLVCMNDMLSSGDIPNLLAIDEVDEVCNAIRPKVKQEGIIDTRENCWEFYIEEVRKYLHVALCFSPVGDTFRVRARQFPALVSCTQIDWFHAWSGDALVAVAQRFVGEITPVIETVGIDRAEFIRTS
;
A
#
# COMPACT_ATOMS: atom_id res chain seq x y z
N MET A 1 -11.24 2.29 2.20
CA MET A 1 -10.01 2.71 2.90
C MET A 1 -8.81 2.28 2.06
N TYR A 2 -7.81 3.16 1.89
CA TYR A 2 -6.59 2.83 1.13
C TYR A 2 -5.39 2.90 2.05
N VAL A 3 -4.52 1.91 1.99
CA VAL A 3 -3.25 1.84 2.72
C VAL A 3 -2.13 1.74 1.69
N LEU A 4 -1.23 2.73 1.70
CA LEU A 4 -0.05 2.76 0.83
C LEU A 4 1.20 2.54 1.68
N LEU A 5 2.02 1.58 1.31
CA LEU A 5 3.26 1.23 2.00
C LEU A 5 4.42 1.18 1.00
N THR A 6 5.52 1.79 1.39
CA THR A 6 6.77 1.80 0.61
C THR A 6 7.86 1.00 1.32
N ASP A 7 8.89 0.58 0.59
CA ASP A 7 10.05 -0.13 1.15
C ASP A 7 10.66 0.56 2.38
N GLN A 8 10.73 1.89 2.36
CA GLN A 8 11.33 2.68 3.44
C GLN A 8 10.51 2.67 4.75
N GLN A 9 9.21 2.40 4.65
CA GLN A 9 8.31 2.34 5.82
C GLN A 9 8.34 0.96 6.50
N ILE A 10 8.91 -0.05 5.84
CA ILE A 10 9.03 -1.40 6.38
C ILE A 10 10.36 -1.50 7.13
N VAL A 11 10.33 -1.08 8.39
CA VAL A 11 11.51 -1.10 9.28
C VAL A 11 11.78 -2.52 9.79
N ASP A 12 10.72 -3.32 10.04
CA ASP A 12 10.82 -4.69 10.54
C ASP A 12 10.07 -5.65 9.60
N GLU A 13 10.71 -6.74 9.21
CA GLU A 13 10.11 -7.81 8.40
C GLU A 13 8.87 -8.45 9.06
N LYS A 14 8.73 -8.36 10.39
CA LYS A 14 7.52 -8.79 11.11
C LYS A 14 6.26 -8.11 10.63
N PHE A 15 6.38 -6.88 10.14
CA PHE A 15 5.26 -6.17 9.54
C PHE A 15 4.72 -6.88 8.28
N LEU A 16 5.62 -7.48 7.50
CA LEU A 16 5.24 -8.26 6.31
C LEU A 16 4.53 -9.58 6.67
N VAL A 17 4.78 -10.15 7.85
CA VAL A 17 3.99 -11.28 8.37
C VAL A 17 2.53 -10.87 8.52
N CYS A 18 2.28 -9.75 9.22
CA CYS A 18 0.91 -9.23 9.39
C CYS A 18 0.24 -8.93 8.03
N MET A 19 1.00 -8.35 7.09
CA MET A 19 0.50 -8.08 5.74
C MET A 19 0.17 -9.37 4.98
N ASN A 20 1.03 -10.39 5.08
CA ASN A 20 0.80 -11.70 4.47
C ASN A 20 -0.47 -12.36 5.01
N ASP A 21 -0.68 -12.33 6.32
CA ASP A 21 -1.86 -12.91 6.96
C ASP A 21 -3.13 -12.14 6.57
N MET A 22 -3.08 -10.81 6.61
CA MET A 22 -4.20 -9.98 6.18
C MET A 22 -4.57 -10.20 4.71
N LEU A 23 -3.59 -10.32 3.81
CA LEU A 23 -3.85 -10.55 2.39
C LEU A 23 -4.37 -11.96 2.11
N SER A 24 -3.91 -12.98 2.85
CA SER A 24 -4.31 -14.37 2.66
C SER A 24 -5.67 -14.67 3.29
N SER A 25 -5.84 -14.39 4.58
CA SER A 25 -7.04 -14.71 5.35
C SER A 25 -8.00 -13.54 5.55
N GLY A 26 -7.51 -12.30 5.44
CA GLY A 26 -8.26 -11.08 5.79
C GLY A 26 -8.22 -10.77 7.29
N ASP A 27 -7.57 -11.60 8.08
CA ASP A 27 -7.44 -11.48 9.52
C ASP A 27 -5.97 -11.54 9.93
N ILE A 28 -5.63 -10.83 11.00
CA ILE A 28 -4.30 -10.88 11.63
C ILE A 28 -4.47 -11.58 12.98
N PRO A 29 -3.90 -12.77 13.17
CA PRO A 29 -4.04 -13.52 14.41
C PRO A 29 -3.57 -12.70 15.62
N ASN A 30 -4.40 -12.70 16.69
CA ASN A 30 -4.12 -12.00 17.94
C ASN A 30 -3.94 -10.46 17.83
N LEU A 31 -4.46 -9.86 16.77
CA LEU A 31 -4.48 -8.40 16.64
C LEU A 31 -5.46 -7.77 17.64
N LEU A 32 -6.64 -8.37 17.77
CA LEU A 32 -7.69 -7.91 18.66
C LEU A 32 -7.79 -8.82 19.89
N ALA A 33 -8.04 -8.23 21.06
CA ALA A 33 -8.38 -8.97 22.26
C ALA A 33 -9.79 -9.61 22.13
N ILE A 34 -10.06 -10.64 22.91
CA ILE A 34 -11.34 -11.36 22.86
C ILE A 34 -12.53 -10.42 23.07
N ASP A 35 -12.39 -9.48 24.00
CA ASP A 35 -13.43 -8.49 24.32
C ASP A 35 -13.69 -7.53 23.14
N GLU A 36 -12.63 -7.13 22.43
CA GLU A 36 -12.72 -6.29 21.22
C GLU A 36 -13.40 -7.02 20.07
N VAL A 37 -13.11 -8.31 19.90
CA VAL A 37 -13.79 -9.17 18.91
C VAL A 37 -15.28 -9.24 19.22
N ASP A 38 -15.66 -9.39 20.49
CA ASP A 38 -17.07 -9.45 20.91
C ASP A 38 -17.77 -8.10 20.70
N GLU A 39 -17.09 -6.98 20.92
CA GLU A 39 -17.61 -5.64 20.63
C GLU A 39 -17.88 -5.46 19.14
N VAL A 40 -16.93 -5.84 18.27
CA VAL A 40 -17.08 -5.79 16.81
C VAL A 40 -18.23 -6.68 16.35
N CYS A 41 -18.33 -7.92 16.86
CA CYS A 41 -19.41 -8.82 16.53
C CYS A 41 -20.79 -8.25 16.94
N ASN A 42 -20.87 -7.61 18.11
CA ASN A 42 -22.11 -6.98 18.57
C ASN A 42 -22.51 -5.78 17.69
N ALA A 43 -21.54 -4.99 17.26
CA ALA A 43 -21.78 -3.84 16.37
C ALA A 43 -22.27 -4.26 14.98
N ILE A 44 -21.82 -5.42 14.47
CA ILE A 44 -22.16 -5.87 13.11
C ILE A 44 -23.43 -6.71 13.03
N ARG A 45 -23.92 -7.27 14.16
CA ARG A 45 -25.15 -8.09 14.24
C ARG A 45 -26.36 -7.53 13.50
N PRO A 46 -26.69 -6.23 13.57
CA PRO A 46 -27.83 -5.67 12.86
C PRO A 46 -27.70 -5.85 11.34
N LYS A 47 -26.49 -5.71 10.79
CA LYS A 47 -26.21 -5.89 9.35
C LYS A 47 -26.34 -7.36 8.94
N VAL A 48 -25.77 -8.26 9.73
CA VAL A 48 -25.84 -9.72 9.50
C VAL A 48 -27.30 -10.20 9.45
N LYS A 49 -28.16 -9.69 10.36
CA LYS A 49 -29.60 -9.96 10.34
C LYS A 49 -30.32 -9.41 9.10
N GLN A 50 -29.92 -8.23 8.63
CA GLN A 50 -30.50 -7.64 7.41
C GLN A 50 -30.19 -8.47 6.17
N GLU A 51 -29.01 -9.10 6.11
CA GLU A 51 -28.61 -10.02 5.03
C GLU A 51 -29.21 -11.42 5.19
N GLY A 52 -30.01 -11.67 6.24
CA GLY A 52 -30.67 -12.96 6.47
C GLY A 52 -29.75 -14.07 6.98
N ILE A 53 -28.57 -13.73 7.47
CA ILE A 53 -27.60 -14.68 8.04
C ILE A 53 -27.91 -14.86 9.53
N ILE A 54 -27.70 -16.08 10.03
CA ILE A 54 -27.87 -16.38 11.47
C ILE A 54 -26.79 -15.66 12.25
N ASP A 55 -27.16 -14.89 13.27
CA ASP A 55 -26.27 -14.02 14.06
C ASP A 55 -25.43 -14.77 15.11
N THR A 56 -24.76 -15.85 14.71
CA THR A 56 -23.76 -16.52 15.56
C THR A 56 -22.49 -15.66 15.61
N ARG A 57 -21.66 -15.89 16.64
CA ARG A 57 -20.38 -15.19 16.78
C ARG A 57 -19.46 -15.41 15.56
N GLU A 58 -19.40 -16.67 15.10
CA GLU A 58 -18.59 -17.06 13.94
C GLU A 58 -19.07 -16.34 12.67
N ASN A 59 -20.38 -16.37 12.39
CA ASN A 59 -20.93 -15.71 11.20
C ASN A 59 -20.75 -14.17 11.24
N CYS A 60 -20.86 -13.57 12.42
CA CYS A 60 -20.60 -12.13 12.58
C CYS A 60 -19.14 -11.80 12.32
N TRP A 61 -18.21 -12.65 12.75
CA TRP A 61 -16.79 -12.45 12.50
C TRP A 61 -16.44 -12.66 11.03
N GLU A 62 -16.92 -13.72 10.40
CA GLU A 62 -16.73 -13.95 8.95
C GLU A 62 -17.28 -12.79 8.13
N PHE A 63 -18.48 -12.32 8.45
CA PHE A 63 -19.07 -11.15 7.77
C PHE A 63 -18.23 -9.89 7.96
N TYR A 64 -17.66 -9.68 9.16
CA TYR A 64 -16.73 -8.57 9.39
C TYR A 64 -15.49 -8.67 8.52
N ILE A 65 -14.87 -9.83 8.43
CA ILE A 65 -13.70 -10.08 7.58
C ILE A 65 -14.02 -9.82 6.10
N GLU A 66 -15.17 -10.27 5.61
CA GLU A 66 -15.62 -10.01 4.24
C GLU A 66 -15.80 -8.50 3.96
N GLU A 67 -16.40 -7.78 4.91
CA GLU A 67 -16.54 -6.32 4.81
C GLU A 67 -15.17 -5.61 4.82
N VAL A 68 -14.24 -6.05 5.65
CA VAL A 68 -12.86 -5.53 5.66
C VAL A 68 -12.21 -5.75 4.29
N ARG A 69 -12.26 -6.96 3.75
CA ARG A 69 -11.70 -7.30 2.42
C ARG A 69 -12.31 -6.47 1.28
N LYS A 70 -13.59 -6.20 1.36
CA LYS A 70 -14.31 -5.41 0.35
C LYS A 70 -13.92 -3.95 0.34
N TYR A 71 -13.65 -3.36 1.50
CA TYR A 71 -13.42 -1.93 1.63
C TYR A 71 -11.96 -1.53 1.91
N LEU A 72 -11.10 -2.48 2.26
CA LEU A 72 -9.68 -2.25 2.48
C LEU A 72 -8.89 -2.56 1.21
N HIS A 73 -8.21 -1.55 0.69
CA HIS A 73 -7.34 -1.69 -0.46
C HIS A 73 -5.91 -1.37 -0.05
N VAL A 74 -5.00 -2.30 -0.31
CA VAL A 74 -3.58 -2.17 0.04
C VAL A 74 -2.77 -2.01 -1.24
N ALA A 75 -1.92 -0.99 -1.27
CA ALA A 75 -0.94 -0.76 -2.31
C ALA A 75 0.47 -0.85 -1.70
N LEU A 76 1.28 -1.78 -2.21
CA LEU A 76 2.65 -2.01 -1.78
C LEU A 76 3.60 -1.55 -2.88
N CYS A 77 4.48 -0.61 -2.57
CA CYS A 77 5.47 -0.08 -3.50
C CYS A 77 6.85 -0.60 -3.14
N PHE A 78 7.30 -1.63 -3.84
CA PHE A 78 8.59 -2.27 -3.64
C PHE A 78 9.54 -2.01 -4.81
N SER A 79 10.82 -1.84 -4.49
CA SER A 79 11.85 -1.76 -5.51
C SER A 79 12.14 -3.16 -6.08
N PRO A 80 12.13 -3.34 -7.41
CA PRO A 80 12.53 -4.61 -8.02
C PRO A 80 14.06 -4.77 -8.08
N VAL A 81 14.82 -3.76 -7.66
CA VAL A 81 16.29 -3.76 -7.71
C VAL A 81 16.86 -4.58 -6.55
N GLY A 82 17.78 -5.48 -6.88
CA GLY A 82 18.42 -6.38 -5.91
C GLY A 82 17.57 -7.62 -5.57
N ASP A 83 17.99 -8.33 -4.53
CA ASP A 83 17.36 -9.60 -4.14
C ASP A 83 16.27 -9.44 -3.07
N THR A 84 16.13 -8.27 -2.47
CA THR A 84 15.20 -8.03 -1.35
C THR A 84 13.76 -8.40 -1.71
N PHE A 85 13.26 -7.94 -2.86
CA PHE A 85 11.93 -8.30 -3.31
C PHE A 85 11.76 -9.80 -3.53
N ARG A 86 12.76 -10.49 -4.11
CA ARG A 86 12.74 -11.93 -4.34
C ARG A 86 12.71 -12.73 -3.04
N VAL A 87 13.48 -12.29 -2.05
CA VAL A 87 13.51 -12.92 -0.72
C VAL A 87 12.15 -12.75 -0.05
N ARG A 88 11.59 -11.54 -0.04
CA ARG A 88 10.26 -11.25 0.52
C ARG A 88 9.15 -12.03 -0.17
N ALA A 89 9.17 -12.13 -1.49
CA ALA A 89 8.19 -12.90 -2.25
C ALA A 89 8.20 -14.41 -1.92
N ARG A 90 9.36 -14.95 -1.54
CA ARG A 90 9.49 -16.35 -1.10
C ARG A 90 9.04 -16.55 0.35
N GLN A 91 9.34 -15.58 1.23
CA GLN A 91 8.99 -15.65 2.65
C GLN A 91 7.51 -15.35 2.88
N PHE A 92 6.93 -14.46 2.09
CA PHE A 92 5.57 -13.96 2.22
C PHE A 92 4.78 -14.15 0.91
N PRO A 93 4.36 -15.38 0.61
CA PRO A 93 3.77 -15.72 -0.69
C PRO A 93 2.47 -14.96 -1.00
N ALA A 94 1.70 -14.54 0.02
CA ALA A 94 0.48 -13.77 -0.20
C ALA A 94 0.74 -12.38 -0.82
N LEU A 95 1.94 -11.81 -0.63
CA LEU A 95 2.34 -10.57 -1.31
C LEU A 95 2.32 -10.67 -2.83
N VAL A 96 2.47 -11.87 -3.36
CA VAL A 96 2.48 -12.14 -4.81
C VAL A 96 1.19 -12.81 -5.26
N SER A 97 0.71 -13.81 -4.50
CA SER A 97 -0.45 -14.62 -4.90
C SER A 97 -1.80 -13.95 -4.66
N CYS A 98 -1.88 -13.03 -3.68
CA CYS A 98 -3.11 -12.34 -3.31
C CYS A 98 -3.16 -10.87 -3.78
N THR A 99 -2.17 -10.43 -4.58
CA THR A 99 -2.11 -9.07 -5.13
C THR A 99 -1.93 -9.10 -6.65
N GLN A 100 -2.29 -8.02 -7.29
CA GLN A 100 -1.91 -7.77 -8.68
C GLN A 100 -0.59 -6.99 -8.69
N ILE A 101 0.37 -7.44 -9.50
CA ILE A 101 1.67 -6.79 -9.60
C ILE A 101 1.70 -5.95 -10.88
N ASP A 102 1.89 -4.65 -10.70
CA ASP A 102 2.12 -3.70 -11.77
C ASP A 102 3.61 -3.35 -11.85
N TRP A 103 4.24 -3.69 -12.96
CA TRP A 103 5.66 -3.44 -13.18
C TRP A 103 5.87 -2.07 -13.82
N PHE A 104 6.53 -1.19 -13.09
CA PHE A 104 6.96 0.12 -13.62
C PHE A 104 8.36 -0.01 -14.22
N HIS A 105 8.45 0.14 -15.54
CA HIS A 105 9.72 0.16 -16.24
C HIS A 105 10.45 1.49 -16.04
N ALA A 106 11.74 1.51 -16.40
CA ALA A 106 12.51 2.75 -16.43
C ALA A 106 11.82 3.79 -17.31
N TRP A 107 11.87 5.05 -16.88
CA TRP A 107 11.28 6.15 -17.63
C TRP A 107 11.94 6.30 -19.00
N SER A 108 11.13 6.58 -20.01
CA SER A 108 11.66 6.94 -21.33
C SER A 108 12.43 8.26 -21.27
N GLY A 109 13.36 8.45 -22.21
CA GLY A 109 14.12 9.70 -22.30
C GLY A 109 13.21 10.94 -22.37
N ASP A 110 12.11 10.84 -23.15
CA ASP A 110 11.14 11.94 -23.29
C ASP A 110 10.42 12.25 -21.96
N ALA A 111 10.08 11.20 -21.18
CA ALA A 111 9.46 11.38 -19.86
C ALA A 111 10.44 12.06 -18.87
N LEU A 112 11.71 11.67 -18.89
CA LEU A 112 12.75 12.29 -18.06
C LEU A 112 12.92 13.78 -18.42
N VAL A 113 12.97 14.10 -19.71
CA VAL A 113 13.06 15.49 -20.19
C VAL A 113 11.83 16.30 -19.76
N ALA A 114 10.63 15.74 -19.91
CA ALA A 114 9.39 16.44 -19.52
C ALA A 114 9.34 16.74 -18.02
N VAL A 115 9.78 15.80 -17.18
CA VAL A 115 9.85 15.98 -15.72
C VAL A 115 10.93 17.00 -15.35
N ALA A 116 12.12 16.91 -15.97
CA ALA A 116 13.18 17.88 -15.75
C ALA A 116 12.75 19.30 -16.13
N GLN A 117 12.08 19.47 -17.28
CA GLN A 117 11.54 20.76 -17.72
C GLN A 117 10.51 21.33 -16.73
N ARG A 118 9.65 20.48 -16.17
CA ARG A 118 8.68 20.91 -15.16
C ARG A 118 9.37 21.44 -13.91
N PHE A 119 10.29 20.67 -13.33
CA PHE A 119 11.00 21.08 -12.11
C PHE A 119 11.88 22.32 -12.35
N VAL A 120 12.60 22.39 -13.47
CA VAL A 120 13.38 23.58 -13.83
C VAL A 120 12.47 24.79 -14.04
N GLY A 121 11.27 24.59 -14.63
CA GLY A 121 10.27 25.64 -14.80
C GLY A 121 9.76 26.22 -13.47
N GLU A 122 9.61 25.39 -12.46
CA GLU A 122 9.19 25.81 -11.10
C GLU A 122 10.31 26.61 -10.38
N ILE A 123 11.58 26.33 -10.70
CA ILE A 123 12.74 27.02 -10.10
C ILE A 123 13.11 28.31 -10.89
N THR A 124 12.66 28.46 -12.13
CA THR A 124 12.98 29.59 -13.00
C THR A 124 12.75 30.97 -12.36
N PRO A 125 11.64 31.22 -11.61
CA PRO A 125 11.43 32.51 -10.94
C PRO A 125 12.53 32.87 -9.93
N VAL A 126 13.12 31.84 -9.30
CA VAL A 126 14.22 32.01 -8.34
C VAL A 126 15.55 32.34 -9.05
N ILE A 127 15.80 31.68 -10.20
CA ILE A 127 17.00 31.87 -10.99
C ILE A 127 17.03 33.29 -11.59
N GLU A 128 15.91 33.80 -12.08
CA GLU A 128 15.78 35.16 -12.58
C GLU A 128 16.04 36.22 -11.50
N THR A 129 15.63 35.92 -10.26
CA THR A 129 15.87 36.81 -9.10
C THR A 129 17.35 36.85 -8.70
N VAL A 130 18.10 35.79 -8.94
CA VAL A 130 19.53 35.66 -8.59
C VAL A 130 20.44 36.10 -9.75
N GLY A 131 19.89 36.36 -10.97
CA GLY A 131 20.64 36.84 -12.13
C GLY A 131 21.52 35.79 -12.81
N ILE A 132 21.21 34.50 -12.63
CA ILE A 132 21.89 33.40 -13.30
C ILE A 132 21.31 33.22 -14.71
N ASP A 133 22.16 33.14 -15.74
CA ASP A 133 21.70 32.90 -17.11
C ASP A 133 21.07 31.49 -17.23
N ARG A 134 19.80 31.45 -17.62
CA ARG A 134 19.01 30.23 -17.82
C ARG A 134 19.67 29.20 -18.75
N ALA A 135 20.39 29.70 -19.79
CA ALA A 135 21.06 28.84 -20.75
C ALA A 135 22.31 28.16 -20.19
N GLU A 136 22.98 28.78 -19.22
CA GLU A 136 24.17 28.25 -18.54
C GLU A 136 23.76 27.17 -17.49
N PHE A 137 22.66 27.39 -16.77
CA PHE A 137 22.14 26.43 -15.78
C PHE A 137 21.71 25.09 -16.41
N ILE A 138 21.05 25.14 -17.58
CA ILE A 138 20.56 23.91 -18.27
C ILE A 138 21.75 23.14 -18.91
N ARG A 139 22.89 23.78 -19.18
CA ARG A 139 24.06 23.10 -19.76
C ARG A 139 24.92 22.37 -18.74
N THR A 140 24.84 22.75 -17.47
CA THR A 140 25.67 22.22 -16.38
C THR A 140 24.95 21.22 -15.49
N SER A 141 23.65 21.01 -15.69
CA SER A 141 22.81 20.02 -15.00
C SER A 141 22.57 18.78 -15.84
#